data_fb1619ddd59a38ff82d65c9b6c0ea078
#
_entry.id   fb1619ddd59a38ff82d65c9b6c0ea078
#
_cell.length_a   1.000
_cell.length_b   1.000
_cell.length_c   1.000
_cell.angle_alpha   90.00
_cell.angle_beta   90.00
_cell.angle_gamma   90.00
#
_symmetry.space_group_name_H-M   'P 1'
#
loop_
_entity.id
_entity.type
_entity.pdbx_description
1 polymer ?
#
loop_
_entity_poly.entity_id
_entity_poly.type
_entity_poly.pdbx_seq_one_letter_code
_entity_poly.pdbx_strand_id
1 'polypeptide(L)'
;MTSALLTQPPLHEGLPPSEAPARVARLEALLGDPADPANPAGYRALLHADRRAALSADAEGLLDDFGMSREFVPTELGGRFDSAETLLRVMRAVFRRDVALGAGYGMTTFMAASDVWMQGSADQRAWLADLLLSGSKAAIAQHETAHTNDFVRSGVRAEVHPDGLSVTGVKPVINNLHRADALVLFCRTEPRPGTTGAHSVLLLDPHTLPADRYRVTRRPATLGLRGCFFAGVELDACVVPHDSLLGPLGGGVVTALRSFQVSRTLMASMVSAAVDTGLRTAVLVDRSQRPGRTGLDPTDPQHTAGTLAGAFVNLLLYDCMAVVATRALHLLPAETSIYSAAVKLLLPQVLSDTMYDLATVLGSQIYTREGTVGIFQKHIRDVPVVSLGHAGTAACQATIIPQLRSLAEKSWFTSVEAPAALFLPGAPLPPFDYGQLSLACGRDSVSASLLAIAASVPGSTAVERTLRHLAGQMSAELHELRSRVLALPPPDAAHPVGPAWFALTDRYVLVLAAACVLGVWHHNRGGPDPFLADPAWAAAALHRIARRLGIPAADLPAECTARVHREVLARYGDRRSFDLHNTPIPG
;
A
#
# COMPACT_ATOMS: atom_id res chain seq x y z
N MET A 1 9.06 -7.58 -48.99
CA MET A 1 9.99 -7.75 -47.86
C MET A 1 9.13 -7.71 -46.58
N THR A 2 8.77 -8.88 -46.10
CA THR A 2 7.89 -9.08 -44.95
C THR A 2 8.74 -8.95 -43.69
N SER A 3 8.52 -7.87 -42.92
CA SER A 3 9.16 -7.67 -41.62
C SER A 3 8.62 -8.69 -40.63
N ALA A 4 9.43 -9.65 -40.24
CA ALA A 4 9.16 -10.55 -39.13
C ALA A 4 9.20 -9.73 -37.85
N LEU A 5 8.04 -9.43 -37.29
CA LEU A 5 7.89 -8.99 -35.91
C LEU A 5 8.40 -10.13 -35.02
N LEU A 6 9.62 -9.99 -34.52
CA LEU A 6 10.16 -10.81 -33.44
C LEU A 6 9.26 -10.57 -32.23
N THR A 7 8.30 -11.47 -32.01
CA THR A 7 7.57 -11.59 -30.74
C THR A 7 8.62 -11.94 -29.68
N GLN A 8 8.97 -10.96 -28.85
CA GLN A 8 9.74 -11.25 -27.64
C GLN A 8 8.91 -12.25 -26.80
N PRO A 9 9.54 -13.32 -26.26
CA PRO A 9 8.83 -14.23 -25.37
C PRO A 9 8.28 -13.43 -24.19
N PRO A 10 7.11 -13.82 -23.63
CA PRO A 10 6.55 -13.14 -22.49
C PRO A 10 7.58 -13.06 -21.34
N LEU A 11 7.75 -11.89 -20.74
CA LEU A 11 8.80 -11.55 -19.76
C LEU A 11 8.87 -12.50 -18.52
N HIS A 12 7.92 -13.41 -18.37
CA HIS A 12 7.82 -14.35 -17.25
C HIS A 12 8.17 -15.81 -17.64
N GLU A 13 8.39 -16.12 -18.92
CA GLU A 13 8.81 -17.46 -19.33
C GLU A 13 10.24 -17.73 -18.85
N GLY A 14 10.42 -18.82 -18.10
CA GLY A 14 11.71 -19.26 -17.57
C GLY A 14 12.06 -18.73 -16.18
N LEU A 15 11.22 -17.86 -15.56
CA LEU A 15 11.41 -17.45 -14.16
C LEU A 15 10.93 -18.55 -13.19
N PRO A 16 11.62 -18.74 -12.03
CA PRO A 16 11.20 -19.71 -11.04
C PRO A 16 9.84 -19.35 -10.42
N PRO A 17 9.05 -20.35 -9.97
CA PRO A 17 7.81 -20.10 -9.24
C PRO A 17 8.02 -19.25 -8.00
N SER A 18 7.04 -18.40 -7.68
CA SER A 18 7.07 -17.59 -6.46
C SER A 18 7.03 -18.48 -5.20
N GLU A 19 7.93 -18.23 -4.26
CA GLU A 19 7.91 -18.86 -2.92
C GLU A 19 6.88 -18.24 -1.97
N ALA A 20 6.21 -17.15 -2.35
CA ALA A 20 5.26 -16.45 -1.52
C ALA A 20 4.17 -17.35 -0.90
N PRO A 21 3.53 -18.28 -1.64
CA PRO A 21 2.51 -19.16 -1.03
C PRO A 21 3.05 -19.98 0.14
N ALA A 22 4.24 -20.57 0.02
CA ALA A 22 4.84 -21.39 1.06
C ALA A 22 5.26 -20.54 2.29
N ARG A 23 5.86 -19.36 2.06
CA ARG A 23 6.24 -18.43 3.13
C ARG A 23 5.01 -17.94 3.90
N VAL A 24 3.94 -17.55 3.19
CA VAL A 24 2.68 -17.10 3.81
C VAL A 24 2.03 -18.22 4.60
N ALA A 25 1.93 -19.45 4.04
CA ALA A 25 1.34 -20.59 4.74
C ALA A 25 2.10 -20.91 6.03
N ARG A 26 3.44 -20.86 6.01
CA ARG A 26 4.27 -21.06 7.20
C ARG A 26 4.01 -19.97 8.26
N LEU A 27 3.92 -18.70 7.86
CA LEU A 27 3.67 -17.60 8.79
C LEU A 27 2.26 -17.68 9.38
N GLU A 28 1.24 -17.91 8.55
CA GLU A 28 -0.15 -18.07 9.03
C GLU A 28 -0.28 -19.26 10.01
N ALA A 29 0.38 -20.38 9.73
CA ALA A 29 0.41 -21.52 10.64
C ALA A 29 1.07 -21.16 11.99
N LEU A 30 2.16 -20.40 11.98
CA LEU A 30 2.85 -19.92 13.17
C LEU A 30 2.00 -18.94 13.99
N LEU A 31 1.31 -18.03 13.32
CA LEU A 31 0.40 -17.08 13.96
C LEU A 31 -0.87 -17.74 14.52
N GLY A 32 -1.26 -18.92 14.02
CA GLY A 32 -2.36 -19.75 14.52
C GLY A 32 -3.75 -19.11 14.43
N ASP A 33 -4.75 -19.73 15.09
CA ASP A 33 -6.12 -19.20 15.10
C ASP A 33 -6.22 -17.88 15.88
N PRO A 34 -6.64 -16.76 15.27
CA PRO A 34 -6.77 -15.49 15.96
C PRO A 34 -7.89 -15.44 16.99
N ALA A 35 -8.89 -16.32 16.87
CA ALA A 35 -10.02 -16.38 17.80
C ALA A 35 -9.74 -17.22 19.04
N ASP A 36 -8.69 -18.07 19.02
CA ASP A 36 -8.28 -18.87 20.18
C ASP A 36 -7.83 -17.95 21.33
N PRO A 37 -8.50 -17.99 22.49
CA PRO A 37 -8.12 -17.16 23.64
C PRO A 37 -6.73 -17.50 24.23
N ALA A 38 -6.19 -18.66 23.96
CA ALA A 38 -4.86 -19.09 24.40
C ALA A 38 -3.74 -18.66 23.42
N ASN A 39 -4.10 -18.25 22.21
CA ASN A 39 -3.12 -17.85 21.19
C ASN A 39 -2.42 -16.54 21.57
N PRO A 40 -1.08 -16.50 21.68
CA PRO A 40 -0.32 -15.30 22.03
C PRO A 40 -0.36 -14.20 20.93
N ALA A 41 -0.64 -14.57 19.68
CA ALA A 41 -0.90 -13.66 18.55
C ALA A 41 -2.42 -13.57 18.23
N GLY A 42 -3.29 -14.07 19.11
CA GLY A 42 -4.74 -13.98 18.97
C GLY A 42 -5.31 -12.63 19.39
N TYR A 43 -6.55 -12.37 19.01
CA TYR A 43 -7.21 -11.08 19.25
C TYR A 43 -7.24 -10.68 20.72
N ARG A 44 -7.42 -11.65 21.65
CA ARG A 44 -7.41 -11.38 23.09
C ARG A 44 -6.07 -10.80 23.57
N ALA A 45 -4.97 -11.41 23.17
CA ALA A 45 -3.62 -10.97 23.52
C ALA A 45 -3.29 -9.60 22.91
N LEU A 46 -3.62 -9.41 21.63
CA LEU A 46 -3.40 -8.15 20.91
C LEU A 46 -4.21 -6.99 21.50
N LEU A 47 -5.48 -7.22 21.86
CA LEU A 47 -6.32 -6.20 22.52
C LEU A 47 -5.84 -5.89 23.95
N HIS A 48 -5.31 -6.88 24.67
CA HIS A 48 -4.71 -6.65 25.98
C HIS A 48 -3.44 -5.79 25.86
N ALA A 49 -2.60 -6.02 24.86
CA ALA A 49 -1.42 -5.20 24.59
C ALA A 49 -1.82 -3.76 24.16
N ASP A 50 -2.83 -3.60 23.28
CA ASP A 50 -3.36 -2.29 22.85
C ASP A 50 -3.85 -1.44 24.04
N ARG A 51 -4.55 -2.05 25.01
CA ARG A 51 -5.00 -1.35 26.24
C ARG A 51 -3.84 -0.76 27.03
N ARG A 52 -2.69 -1.44 27.06
CA ARG A 52 -1.46 -0.99 27.71
C ARG A 52 -0.60 -0.07 26.84
N ALA A 53 -1.08 0.27 25.64
CA ALA A 53 -0.33 0.99 24.62
C ALA A 53 1.04 0.32 24.32
N ALA A 54 1.05 -1.00 24.15
CA ALA A 54 2.23 -1.81 23.84
C ALA A 54 1.94 -2.74 22.64
N LEU A 55 2.98 -3.21 21.96
CA LEU A 55 2.89 -4.38 21.10
C LEU A 55 2.89 -5.65 21.96
N SER A 56 2.35 -6.73 21.45
CA SER A 56 2.46 -8.05 22.07
C SER A 56 3.88 -8.58 21.88
N ALA A 57 4.64 -8.71 22.96
CA ALA A 57 6.00 -9.27 22.90
C ALA A 57 6.00 -10.72 22.37
N ASP A 58 5.00 -11.52 22.76
CA ASP A 58 4.87 -12.89 22.27
C ASP A 58 4.60 -12.92 20.76
N ALA A 59 3.74 -12.01 20.25
CA ALA A 59 3.51 -11.92 18.81
C ALA A 59 4.76 -11.44 18.05
N GLU A 60 5.55 -10.52 18.63
CA GLU A 60 6.85 -10.13 18.05
C GLU A 60 7.82 -11.32 18.07
N GLY A 61 7.86 -12.13 19.13
CA GLY A 61 8.66 -13.34 19.21
C GLY A 61 8.35 -14.36 18.11
N LEU A 62 7.05 -14.56 17.79
CA LEU A 62 6.66 -15.41 16.65
C LEU A 62 7.16 -14.86 15.29
N LEU A 63 7.21 -13.55 15.12
CA LEU A 63 7.78 -12.93 13.92
C LEU A 63 9.30 -13.09 13.86
N ASP A 64 9.99 -13.04 15.02
CA ASP A 64 11.43 -13.31 15.12
C ASP A 64 11.72 -14.79 14.80
N ASP A 65 10.93 -15.74 15.31
CA ASP A 65 11.01 -17.18 15.01
C ASP A 65 10.76 -17.50 13.53
N PHE A 66 9.88 -16.74 12.87
CA PHE A 66 9.68 -16.82 11.43
C PHE A 66 10.92 -16.32 10.67
N GLY A 67 11.72 -15.47 11.28
CA GLY A 67 12.82 -14.73 10.65
C GLY A 67 12.29 -13.60 9.78
N MET A 68 11.30 -12.83 10.26
CA MET A 68 10.63 -11.77 9.52
C MET A 68 11.61 -10.69 9.05
N SER A 69 12.65 -10.37 9.82
CA SER A 69 13.65 -9.36 9.43
C SER A 69 14.37 -9.71 8.12
N ARG A 70 14.50 -11.02 7.80
CA ARG A 70 15.07 -11.49 6.52
C ARG A 70 14.24 -11.09 5.31
N GLU A 71 12.93 -10.90 5.46
CA GLU A 71 12.05 -10.45 4.38
C GLU A 71 12.31 -8.98 3.97
N PHE A 72 13.06 -8.23 4.79
CA PHE A 72 13.41 -6.82 4.56
C PHE A 72 14.81 -6.63 3.97
N VAL A 73 15.63 -7.66 3.95
CA VAL A 73 17.02 -7.64 3.47
C VAL A 73 17.10 -8.33 2.10
N PRO A 74 17.74 -7.69 1.10
CA PRO A 74 17.94 -8.27 -0.22
C PRO A 74 18.64 -9.63 -0.18
N THR A 75 18.33 -10.49 -1.15
CA THR A 75 18.89 -11.85 -1.21
C THR A 75 20.41 -11.86 -1.38
N GLU A 76 20.97 -10.90 -2.11
CA GLU A 76 22.42 -10.72 -2.29
C GLU A 76 23.16 -10.32 -1.00
N LEU A 77 22.41 -9.86 0.01
CA LEU A 77 22.92 -9.52 1.36
C LEU A 77 22.51 -10.57 2.42
N GLY A 78 22.10 -11.77 2.01
CA GLY A 78 21.76 -12.88 2.91
C GLY A 78 20.33 -12.87 3.43
N GLY A 79 19.47 -11.98 2.94
CA GLY A 79 18.05 -11.89 3.26
C GLY A 79 17.15 -12.75 2.39
N ARG A 80 15.87 -12.35 2.28
CA ARG A 80 14.85 -13.02 1.46
C ARG A 80 14.06 -12.04 0.58
N PHE A 81 14.42 -10.77 0.57
CA PHE A 81 13.74 -9.75 -0.24
C PHE A 81 14.21 -9.86 -1.70
N ASP A 82 13.37 -10.45 -2.52
CA ASP A 82 13.55 -10.60 -3.96
C ASP A 82 12.34 -10.04 -4.73
N SER A 83 11.18 -9.98 -4.08
CA SER A 83 9.92 -9.58 -4.70
C SER A 83 9.07 -8.73 -3.76
N ALA A 84 8.66 -7.56 -4.26
CA ALA A 84 7.71 -6.68 -3.58
C ALA A 84 6.35 -7.36 -3.36
N GLU A 85 5.90 -8.22 -4.30
CA GLU A 85 4.65 -8.99 -4.15
C GLU A 85 4.77 -10.07 -3.07
N THR A 86 5.92 -10.73 -2.95
CA THR A 86 6.18 -11.68 -1.87
C THR A 86 6.12 -10.99 -0.51
N LEU A 87 6.82 -9.86 -0.37
CA LEU A 87 6.79 -9.07 0.87
C LEU A 87 5.37 -8.58 1.19
N LEU A 88 4.63 -8.08 0.20
CA LEU A 88 3.22 -7.69 0.37
C LEU A 88 2.40 -8.82 0.98
N ARG A 89 2.49 -10.02 0.41
CA ARG A 89 1.70 -11.19 0.83
C ARG A 89 2.06 -11.66 2.24
N VAL A 90 3.36 -11.74 2.55
CA VAL A 90 3.86 -12.11 3.89
C VAL A 90 3.40 -11.10 4.93
N MET A 91 3.56 -9.81 4.67
CA MET A 91 3.16 -8.76 5.62
C MET A 91 1.65 -8.67 5.80
N ARG A 92 0.83 -9.04 4.81
CA ARG A 92 -0.63 -9.11 4.98
C ARG A 92 -1.06 -10.08 6.07
N ALA A 93 -0.35 -11.19 6.29
CA ALA A 93 -0.61 -12.07 7.42
C ALA A 93 -0.48 -11.35 8.77
N VAL A 94 0.53 -10.48 8.90
CA VAL A 94 0.76 -9.67 10.12
C VAL A 94 -0.30 -8.57 10.26
N PHE A 95 -0.56 -7.81 9.19
CA PHE A 95 -1.55 -6.73 9.19
C PHE A 95 -2.98 -7.21 9.42
N ARG A 96 -3.31 -8.43 9.02
CA ARG A 96 -4.59 -9.09 9.32
C ARG A 96 -4.77 -9.29 10.83
N ARG A 97 -3.67 -9.52 11.56
CA ARG A 97 -3.68 -9.64 13.01
C ARG A 97 -3.77 -8.26 13.69
N ASP A 98 -2.84 -7.36 13.34
CA ASP A 98 -2.69 -6.08 14.00
C ASP A 98 -1.92 -5.08 13.12
N VAL A 99 -2.55 -3.95 12.81
CA VAL A 99 -1.91 -2.86 12.04
C VAL A 99 -0.72 -2.28 12.80
N ALA A 100 -0.81 -2.15 14.14
CA ALA A 100 0.28 -1.61 14.95
C ALA A 100 1.48 -2.58 14.97
N LEU A 101 1.23 -3.89 15.01
CA LEU A 101 2.29 -4.91 14.91
C LEU A 101 2.96 -4.85 13.53
N GLY A 102 2.17 -4.82 12.44
CA GLY A 102 2.72 -4.75 11.09
C GLY A 102 3.55 -3.48 10.85
N ALA A 103 3.06 -2.33 11.30
CA ALA A 103 3.76 -1.05 11.17
C ALA A 103 4.97 -0.96 12.10
N GLY A 104 4.81 -1.35 13.37
CA GLY A 104 5.82 -1.20 14.41
C GLY A 104 6.95 -2.21 14.33
N TYR A 105 6.65 -3.48 14.05
CA TYR A 105 7.68 -4.49 13.92
C TYR A 105 8.44 -4.35 12.60
N GLY A 106 7.73 -4.30 11.48
CA GLY A 106 8.34 -4.56 10.18
C GLY A 106 8.39 -3.36 9.26
N MET A 107 7.25 -2.76 8.98
CA MET A 107 7.15 -1.84 7.84
C MET A 107 8.00 -0.58 7.99
N THR A 108 8.13 -0.02 9.20
CA THR A 108 9.01 1.13 9.46
C THR A 108 10.48 0.77 9.23
N THR A 109 10.90 -0.42 9.66
CA THR A 109 12.26 -0.94 9.41
C THR A 109 12.51 -1.09 7.92
N PHE A 110 11.57 -1.69 7.16
CA PHE A 110 11.70 -1.83 5.71
C PHE A 110 11.77 -0.48 4.99
N MET A 111 11.00 0.52 5.45
CA MET A 111 11.02 1.87 4.88
C MET A 111 12.38 2.55 5.05
N ALA A 112 12.99 2.45 6.24
CA ALA A 112 14.34 2.92 6.49
C ALA A 112 15.36 2.18 5.63
N ALA A 113 15.26 0.86 5.58
CA ALA A 113 16.15 0.01 4.82
C ALA A 113 16.07 0.28 3.32
N SER A 114 14.90 0.62 2.77
CA SER A 114 14.73 0.93 1.34
C SER A 114 15.58 2.12 0.89
N ASP A 115 15.77 3.15 1.72
CA ASP A 115 16.66 4.27 1.40
C ASP A 115 18.11 3.80 1.33
N VAL A 116 18.52 2.90 2.23
CA VAL A 116 19.88 2.34 2.29
C VAL A 116 20.13 1.38 1.12
N TRP A 117 19.18 0.49 0.81
CA TRP A 117 19.31 -0.41 -0.35
C TRP A 117 19.45 0.34 -1.66
N MET A 118 18.80 1.51 -1.75
CA MET A 118 18.81 2.34 -2.96
C MET A 118 20.09 3.17 -3.11
N GLN A 119 20.59 3.80 -2.05
CA GLN A 119 21.61 4.84 -2.12
C GLN A 119 22.86 4.56 -1.25
N GLY A 120 22.80 3.55 -0.40
CA GLY A 120 23.91 3.22 0.51
C GLY A 120 25.17 2.74 -0.23
N SER A 121 26.33 3.07 0.35
CA SER A 121 27.58 2.43 -0.03
C SER A 121 27.56 0.91 0.25
N ALA A 122 28.52 0.16 -0.27
CA ALA A 122 28.62 -1.26 0.03
C ALA A 122 28.71 -1.52 1.54
N ASP A 123 29.51 -0.72 2.26
CA ASP A 123 29.69 -0.83 3.71
C ASP A 123 28.41 -0.49 4.48
N GLN A 124 27.70 0.58 4.09
CA GLN A 124 26.41 0.95 4.70
C GLN A 124 25.34 -0.13 4.50
N ARG A 125 25.27 -0.72 3.30
CA ARG A 125 24.35 -1.83 3.01
C ARG A 125 24.70 -3.09 3.81
N ALA A 126 25.98 -3.45 3.87
CA ALA A 126 26.45 -4.60 4.65
C ALA A 126 26.15 -4.40 6.15
N TRP A 127 26.51 -3.24 6.71
CA TRP A 127 26.24 -2.92 8.10
C TRP A 127 24.75 -3.00 8.47
N LEU A 128 23.87 -2.40 7.65
CA LEU A 128 22.44 -2.47 7.92
C LEU A 128 21.89 -3.89 7.74
N ALA A 129 22.39 -4.65 6.75
CA ALA A 129 21.98 -6.03 6.56
C ALA A 129 22.32 -6.89 7.78
N ASP A 130 23.55 -6.79 8.31
CA ASP A 130 23.97 -7.52 9.50
C ASP A 130 23.11 -7.18 10.72
N LEU A 131 22.81 -5.88 10.94
CA LEU A 131 21.89 -5.44 11.99
C LEU A 131 20.51 -6.08 11.85
N LEU A 132 19.90 -6.00 10.69
CA LEU A 132 18.55 -6.54 10.48
C LEU A 132 18.51 -8.06 10.55
N LEU A 133 19.54 -8.75 10.05
CA LEU A 133 19.65 -10.21 10.12
C LEU A 133 19.85 -10.71 11.56
N SER A 134 20.41 -9.88 12.45
CA SER A 134 20.49 -10.16 13.89
C SER A 134 19.20 -9.88 14.66
N GLY A 135 18.15 -9.35 14.01
CA GLY A 135 16.86 -9.04 14.62
C GLY A 135 16.69 -7.58 15.06
N SER A 136 17.68 -6.73 14.85
CA SER A 136 17.63 -5.29 15.13
C SER A 136 16.54 -4.57 14.31
N LYS A 137 16.19 -3.36 14.75
CA LYS A 137 15.17 -2.52 14.07
C LYS A 137 15.81 -1.24 13.56
N ALA A 138 15.22 -0.67 12.51
CA ALA A 138 15.58 0.64 12.00
C ALA A 138 14.41 1.63 12.14
N ALA A 139 14.75 2.90 12.28
CA ALA A 139 13.82 4.02 12.30
C ALA A 139 14.08 4.96 11.11
N ILE A 140 13.02 5.65 10.67
CA ILE A 140 13.11 6.66 9.61
C ILE A 140 12.49 7.98 10.07
N ALA A 141 13.27 9.05 10.03
CA ALA A 141 12.92 10.38 10.50
C ALA A 141 12.80 11.36 9.32
N GLN A 142 11.68 11.31 8.61
CA GLN A 142 11.41 12.16 7.46
C GLN A 142 10.52 13.35 7.79
N HIS A 143 9.37 13.11 8.43
CA HIS A 143 8.32 14.11 8.62
C HIS A 143 8.46 14.90 9.92
N GLU A 144 7.89 16.09 9.90
CA GLU A 144 7.72 16.94 11.07
C GLU A 144 6.25 17.35 11.21
N THR A 145 5.71 17.30 12.43
CA THR A 145 4.30 17.63 12.67
C THR A 145 3.97 19.09 12.33
N ALA A 146 4.95 20.00 12.44
CA ALA A 146 4.78 21.42 12.08
C ALA A 146 4.55 21.64 10.58
N HIS A 147 5.02 20.74 9.74
CA HIS A 147 4.95 20.87 8.28
C HIS A 147 4.13 19.77 7.61
N THR A 148 3.55 18.88 8.40
CA THR A 148 2.68 17.77 7.97
C THR A 148 3.27 16.96 6.80
N ASN A 149 2.71 17.07 5.61
CA ASN A 149 3.12 16.33 4.42
C ASN A 149 4.20 17.02 3.59
N ASP A 150 4.57 18.24 3.94
CA ASP A 150 5.61 19.00 3.25
C ASP A 150 6.98 18.73 3.86
N PHE A 151 7.52 17.55 3.54
CA PHE A 151 8.81 17.09 4.07
C PHE A 151 10.01 17.96 3.60
N VAL A 152 9.82 18.74 2.52
CA VAL A 152 10.84 19.66 2.00
C VAL A 152 11.04 20.87 2.92
N ARG A 153 10.08 21.16 3.80
CA ARG A 153 10.22 22.22 4.82
C ARG A 153 10.89 21.75 6.11
N SER A 154 11.72 20.68 6.04
CA SER A 154 12.40 20.17 7.24
C SER A 154 13.11 21.25 8.03
N GLY A 155 12.83 21.31 9.33
CA GLY A 155 13.51 22.17 10.30
C GLY A 155 14.86 21.61 10.76
N VAL A 156 15.08 20.29 10.63
CA VAL A 156 16.37 19.67 10.91
C VAL A 156 17.37 20.05 9.84
N ARG A 157 18.53 20.57 10.26
CA ARG A 157 19.60 21.06 9.40
C ARG A 157 20.90 20.32 9.69
N ALA A 158 21.69 20.10 8.65
CA ALA A 158 23.05 19.59 8.74
C ALA A 158 23.99 20.57 8.02
N GLU A 159 24.97 21.07 8.73
CA GLU A 159 25.97 22.01 8.26
C GLU A 159 27.31 21.30 8.12
N VAL A 160 28.10 21.66 7.10
CA VAL A 160 29.43 21.06 6.90
C VAL A 160 30.32 21.42 8.09
N HIS A 161 30.97 20.41 8.67
CA HIS A 161 31.91 20.52 9.80
C HIS A 161 33.24 19.87 9.40
N PRO A 162 34.40 20.29 9.94
CA PRO A 162 35.68 19.67 9.61
C PRO A 162 35.73 18.15 9.80
N ASP A 163 35.04 17.64 10.82
CA ASP A 163 35.00 16.21 11.14
C ASP A 163 33.73 15.49 10.59
N GLY A 164 32.92 16.16 9.77
CA GLY A 164 31.70 15.55 9.25
C GLY A 164 30.58 16.54 8.95
N LEU A 165 29.42 16.31 9.56
CA LEU A 165 28.23 17.16 9.46
C LEU A 165 27.70 17.48 10.86
N SER A 166 27.50 18.75 11.17
CA SER A 166 26.86 19.20 12.43
C SER A 166 25.35 19.26 12.26
N VAL A 167 24.60 18.40 12.94
CA VAL A 167 23.15 18.25 12.80
C VAL A 167 22.42 18.91 13.96
N THR A 168 21.45 19.78 13.64
CA THR A 168 20.63 20.50 14.63
C THR A 168 19.15 20.48 14.24
N GLY A 169 18.26 20.24 15.20
CA GLY A 169 16.82 20.32 15.03
C GLY A 169 16.05 19.22 15.74
N VAL A 170 14.73 19.14 15.46
CA VAL A 170 13.81 18.23 16.14
C VAL A 170 12.93 17.48 15.14
N LYS A 171 12.82 16.17 15.27
CA LYS A 171 11.79 15.35 14.65
C LYS A 171 10.87 14.81 15.75
N PRO A 172 9.64 15.30 15.88
CA PRO A 172 8.83 15.08 17.09
C PRO A 172 8.17 13.70 17.18
N VAL A 173 7.95 13.01 16.05
CA VAL A 173 7.26 11.70 16.03
C VAL A 173 7.90 10.77 15.02
N ILE A 174 8.63 9.79 15.53
CA ILE A 174 9.31 8.76 14.75
C ILE A 174 8.94 7.40 15.35
N ASN A 175 8.51 6.47 14.51
CA ASN A 175 8.23 5.10 14.97
C ASN A 175 9.55 4.33 15.14
N ASN A 176 9.58 3.41 16.09
CA ASN A 176 10.71 2.57 16.47
C ASN A 176 11.92 3.30 17.11
N LEU A 177 11.92 4.60 17.27
CA LEU A 177 13.12 5.34 17.69
C LEU A 177 13.72 4.84 19.03
N HIS A 178 12.88 4.42 19.98
CA HIS A 178 13.34 3.91 21.28
C HIS A 178 14.06 2.55 21.22
N ARG A 179 13.96 1.85 20.08
CA ARG A 179 14.50 0.50 19.93
C ARG A 179 15.24 0.29 18.61
N ALA A 180 15.51 1.38 17.90
CA ALA A 180 16.20 1.31 16.62
C ALA A 180 17.71 1.37 16.85
N ASP A 181 18.43 0.46 16.19
CA ASP A 181 19.89 0.41 16.14
C ASP A 181 20.44 1.13 14.89
N ALA A 182 19.54 1.54 13.99
CA ALA A 182 19.84 2.37 12.84
C ALA A 182 18.77 3.46 12.68
N LEU A 183 19.18 4.69 12.37
CA LEU A 183 18.30 5.83 12.11
C LEU A 183 18.60 6.45 10.76
N VAL A 184 17.62 6.41 9.84
CA VAL A 184 17.66 7.16 8.59
C VAL A 184 17.04 8.52 8.83
N LEU A 185 17.82 9.58 8.69
CA LEU A 185 17.43 10.95 9.00
C LEU A 185 17.43 11.83 7.76
N PHE A 186 16.27 12.38 7.39
CA PHE A 186 16.13 13.39 6.37
C PHE A 186 16.34 14.79 6.96
N CYS A 187 17.28 15.57 6.39
CA CYS A 187 17.65 16.88 6.88
C CYS A 187 17.93 17.86 5.72
N ARG A 188 17.89 19.14 6.05
CA ARG A 188 18.27 20.22 5.13
C ARG A 188 19.77 20.47 5.23
N THR A 189 20.46 20.52 4.09
CA THR A 189 21.92 20.76 4.00
C THR A 189 22.30 22.08 3.36
N GLU A 190 21.32 22.82 2.81
CA GLU A 190 21.53 24.14 2.21
C GLU A 190 20.71 25.21 2.95
N PRO A 191 21.23 26.45 3.08
CA PRO A 191 20.51 27.53 3.77
C PRO A 191 19.28 28.05 3.04
N ARG A 192 19.10 27.73 1.73
CA ARG A 192 17.97 28.22 0.92
C ARG A 192 16.82 27.21 0.90
N PRO A 193 15.65 27.55 1.51
CA PRO A 193 14.47 26.70 1.40
C PRO A 193 13.97 26.62 -0.04
N GLY A 194 13.51 25.44 -0.46
CA GLY A 194 12.76 25.24 -1.70
C GLY A 194 13.57 24.86 -2.94
N THR A 195 14.90 24.65 -2.81
CA THR A 195 15.70 24.04 -3.88
C THR A 195 15.77 22.52 -3.71
N THR A 196 15.69 21.78 -4.81
CA THR A 196 15.77 20.30 -4.78
C THR A 196 17.10 19.78 -4.25
N GLY A 197 18.19 20.54 -4.40
CA GLY A 197 19.53 20.22 -3.89
C GLY A 197 19.77 20.59 -2.41
N ALA A 198 18.75 21.07 -1.70
CA ALA A 198 18.88 21.57 -0.33
C ALA A 198 18.74 20.51 0.76
N HIS A 199 18.60 19.22 0.42
CA HIS A 199 18.33 18.16 1.40
C HIS A 199 19.23 16.94 1.18
N SER A 200 19.56 16.30 2.28
CA SER A 200 20.33 15.05 2.32
C SER A 200 19.66 14.03 3.22
N VAL A 201 20.07 12.79 3.10
CA VAL A 201 19.69 11.69 3.99
C VAL A 201 20.95 11.21 4.69
N LEU A 202 20.86 10.97 5.99
CA LEU A 202 21.93 10.43 6.81
C LEU A 202 21.53 9.06 7.35
N LEU A 203 22.46 8.12 7.37
CA LEU A 203 22.36 6.85 8.08
C LEU A 203 23.20 6.96 9.35
N LEU A 204 22.54 6.87 10.50
CA LEU A 204 23.14 7.08 11.81
C LEU A 204 23.03 5.80 12.65
N ASP A 205 24.09 5.51 13.40
CA ASP A 205 24.04 4.61 14.55
C ASP A 205 23.72 5.43 15.81
N PRO A 206 22.50 5.31 16.38
CA PRO A 206 22.11 6.07 17.56
C PRO A 206 23.00 5.85 18.79
N HIS A 207 23.68 4.70 18.86
CA HIS A 207 24.55 4.33 20.01
C HIS A 207 25.90 5.04 19.98
N THR A 208 26.31 5.56 18.83
CA THR A 208 27.58 6.30 18.69
C THR A 208 27.40 7.81 18.85
N LEU A 209 26.16 8.30 18.91
CA LEU A 209 25.89 9.72 19.02
C LEU A 209 26.18 10.26 20.44
N PRO A 210 26.73 11.47 20.57
CA PRO A 210 27.02 12.07 21.88
C PRO A 210 25.75 12.25 22.71
N ALA A 211 25.68 11.65 23.90
CA ALA A 211 24.48 11.63 24.75
C ALA A 211 24.03 13.03 25.24
N ASP A 212 24.92 14.01 25.23
CA ASP A 212 24.62 15.42 25.54
C ASP A 212 24.11 16.21 24.33
N ARG A 213 24.22 15.65 23.11
CA ARG A 213 23.82 16.27 21.83
C ARG A 213 22.69 15.56 21.13
N TYR A 214 22.39 14.32 21.51
CA TYR A 214 21.33 13.48 20.97
C TYR A 214 20.38 13.07 22.10
N ARG A 215 19.11 13.46 22.00
CA ARG A 215 18.11 13.14 23.01
C ARG A 215 16.84 12.56 22.39
N VAL A 216 16.46 11.37 22.85
CA VAL A 216 15.15 10.78 22.52
C VAL A 216 14.09 11.32 23.48
N THR A 217 13.00 11.86 22.94
CA THR A 217 11.95 12.49 23.73
C THR A 217 10.88 11.48 24.15
N ARG A 218 10.02 11.92 25.09
CA ARG A 218 8.93 11.09 25.58
C ARG A 218 7.97 10.68 24.46
N ARG A 219 7.50 9.44 24.53
CA ARG A 219 6.49 8.88 23.65
C ARG A 219 5.16 9.67 23.73
N PRO A 220 4.60 10.16 22.59
CA PRO A 220 3.29 10.78 22.57
C PRO A 220 2.17 9.75 22.76
N ALA A 221 1.07 10.15 23.42
CA ALA A 221 -0.15 9.37 23.44
C ALA A 221 -0.86 9.47 22.08
N THR A 222 -1.31 8.35 21.54
CA THR A 222 -1.97 8.28 20.23
C THR A 222 -3.34 7.63 20.32
N LEU A 223 -4.26 8.01 19.45
CA LEU A 223 -5.59 7.41 19.35
C LEU A 223 -5.51 5.99 18.77
N GLY A 224 -4.86 5.83 17.62
CA GLY A 224 -4.54 4.56 16.96
C GLY A 224 -3.06 4.25 17.03
N LEU A 225 -2.65 3.07 16.56
CA LEU A 225 -1.27 2.57 16.62
C LEU A 225 -0.65 2.67 18.02
N ARG A 226 -1.47 2.45 19.03
CA ARG A 226 -1.09 2.66 20.42
C ARG A 226 0.10 1.80 20.88
N GLY A 227 0.32 0.67 20.20
CA GLY A 227 1.46 -0.21 20.40
C GLY A 227 2.77 0.28 19.79
N CYS A 228 2.74 1.14 18.77
CA CYS A 228 3.96 1.59 18.10
C CYS A 228 4.89 2.38 19.02
N PHE A 229 6.19 2.21 18.84
CA PHE A 229 7.24 2.84 19.66
C PHE A 229 7.58 4.25 19.15
N PHE A 230 6.57 5.15 19.15
CA PHE A 230 6.78 6.53 18.76
C PHE A 230 7.62 7.30 19.78
N ALA A 231 8.54 8.11 19.28
CA ALA A 231 9.29 9.09 20.07
C ALA A 231 9.73 10.24 19.17
N GLY A 232 10.16 11.34 19.76
CA GLY A 232 10.88 12.38 19.04
C GLY A 232 12.38 12.27 19.24
N VAL A 233 13.14 12.93 18.37
CA VAL A 233 14.58 13.14 18.51
C VAL A 233 14.88 14.63 18.49
N GLU A 234 15.75 15.04 19.38
CA GLU A 234 16.36 16.37 19.43
C GLU A 234 17.86 16.22 19.21
N LEU A 235 18.39 17.02 18.30
CA LEU A 235 19.80 17.09 17.93
C LEU A 235 20.28 18.51 18.17
N ASP A 236 21.37 18.69 18.91
CA ASP A 236 21.95 19.99 19.24
C ASP A 236 23.43 20.04 18.83
N ALA A 237 23.68 20.56 17.64
CA ALA A 237 25.01 20.59 17.03
C ALA A 237 25.72 19.21 17.12
N CYS A 238 24.96 18.15 16.87
CA CYS A 238 25.44 16.77 16.91
C CYS A 238 26.32 16.50 15.68
N VAL A 239 27.62 16.34 15.90
CA VAL A 239 28.56 16.06 14.80
C VAL A 239 28.52 14.57 14.48
N VAL A 240 28.26 14.27 13.20
CA VAL A 240 28.23 12.92 12.63
C VAL A 240 29.28 12.81 11.52
N PRO A 241 29.91 11.65 11.32
CA PRO A 241 30.95 11.46 10.31
C PRO A 241 30.45 11.74 8.87
N HIS A 242 31.34 12.05 7.95
CA HIS A 242 31.00 12.27 6.53
C HIS A 242 30.41 11.03 5.86
N ASP A 243 30.84 9.84 6.25
CA ASP A 243 30.34 8.55 5.75
C ASP A 243 28.93 8.19 6.26
N SER A 244 28.37 8.98 7.18
CA SER A 244 26.93 8.92 7.51
C SER A 244 26.03 9.36 6.35
N LEU A 245 26.57 10.07 5.37
CA LEU A 245 25.79 10.55 4.22
C LEU A 245 25.32 9.39 3.35
N LEU A 246 24.01 9.31 3.11
CA LEU A 246 23.37 8.30 2.29
C LEU A 246 23.19 8.87 0.86
N GLY A 247 24.00 8.42 -0.07
CA GLY A 247 24.07 8.98 -1.41
C GLY A 247 24.76 10.36 -1.47
N PRO A 248 24.58 11.14 -2.55
CA PRO A 248 25.24 12.43 -2.71
C PRO A 248 24.67 13.52 -1.80
N LEU A 249 25.50 14.45 -1.36
CA LEU A 249 25.07 15.67 -0.68
C LEU A 249 24.06 16.43 -1.57
N GLY A 250 22.93 16.83 -1.00
CA GLY A 250 21.83 17.47 -1.74
C GLY A 250 20.91 16.49 -2.50
N GLY A 251 21.19 15.18 -2.49
CA GLY A 251 20.38 14.16 -3.17
C GLY A 251 19.13 13.69 -2.44
N GLY A 252 18.85 14.21 -1.24
CA GLY A 252 17.85 13.65 -0.34
C GLY A 252 16.42 13.66 -0.88
N VAL A 253 16.00 14.68 -1.64
CA VAL A 253 14.66 14.72 -2.24
C VAL A 253 14.50 13.60 -3.29
N VAL A 254 15.52 13.37 -4.12
CA VAL A 254 15.51 12.31 -5.15
C VAL A 254 15.41 10.94 -4.46
N THR A 255 16.21 10.70 -3.42
CA THR A 255 16.17 9.49 -2.61
C THR A 255 14.78 9.27 -2.03
N ALA A 256 14.22 10.26 -1.35
CA ALA A 256 12.89 10.18 -0.74
C ALA A 256 11.79 9.90 -1.78
N LEU A 257 11.78 10.59 -2.92
CA LEU A 257 10.76 10.39 -3.95
C LEU A 257 10.82 9.01 -4.62
N ARG A 258 12.01 8.43 -4.77
CA ARG A 258 12.18 7.05 -5.26
C ARG A 258 11.73 6.03 -4.22
N SER A 259 12.19 6.17 -2.97
CA SER A 259 11.82 5.31 -1.85
C SER A 259 10.29 5.34 -1.59
N PHE A 260 9.67 6.50 -1.76
CA PHE A 260 8.21 6.63 -1.66
C PHE A 260 7.45 5.77 -2.67
N GLN A 261 7.99 5.50 -3.84
CA GLN A 261 7.30 4.63 -4.80
C GLN A 261 7.12 3.23 -4.24
N VAL A 262 8.12 2.71 -3.54
CA VAL A 262 8.06 1.39 -2.90
C VAL A 262 7.18 1.45 -1.64
N SER A 263 7.47 2.37 -0.74
CA SER A 263 6.79 2.45 0.57
C SER A 263 5.32 2.84 0.46
N ARG A 264 4.94 3.74 -0.46
CA ARG A 264 3.54 4.12 -0.73
C ARG A 264 2.75 2.94 -1.29
N THR A 265 3.33 2.21 -2.24
CA THR A 265 2.70 1.02 -2.83
C THR A 265 2.50 -0.06 -1.77
N LEU A 266 3.54 -0.44 -1.05
CA LEU A 266 3.48 -1.57 -0.12
C LEU A 266 2.67 -1.27 1.13
N MET A 267 2.91 -0.13 1.81
CA MET A 267 2.20 0.19 3.06
C MET A 267 0.69 0.29 2.83
N ALA A 268 0.26 1.03 1.81
CA ALA A 268 -1.15 1.11 1.47
C ALA A 268 -1.72 -0.29 1.18
N SER A 269 -1.00 -1.11 0.41
CA SER A 269 -1.45 -2.43 -0.02
C SER A 269 -1.53 -3.47 1.11
N MET A 270 -0.70 -3.37 2.14
CA MET A 270 -0.68 -4.30 3.28
C MET A 270 -1.85 -4.08 4.23
N VAL A 271 -2.26 -2.83 4.45
CA VAL A 271 -3.32 -2.48 5.41
C VAL A 271 -4.70 -2.98 5.00
N SER A 272 -4.94 -3.33 3.73
CA SER A 272 -6.17 -3.98 3.28
C SER A 272 -6.49 -5.25 4.09
N ALA A 273 -5.48 -5.94 4.59
CA ALA A 273 -5.64 -7.13 5.40
C ALA A 273 -6.33 -6.87 6.76
N ALA A 274 -6.22 -5.66 7.31
CA ALA A 274 -6.99 -5.26 8.48
C ALA A 274 -8.49 -5.11 8.17
N VAL A 275 -8.82 -4.65 6.95
CA VAL A 275 -10.21 -4.53 6.49
C VAL A 275 -10.79 -5.91 6.13
N ASP A 276 -9.96 -6.86 5.66
CA ASP A 276 -10.32 -8.28 5.54
C ASP A 276 -10.81 -8.80 6.93
N THR A 277 -10.05 -8.57 7.99
CA THR A 277 -10.47 -8.91 9.36
C THR A 277 -11.77 -8.18 9.76
N GLY A 278 -11.93 -6.92 9.36
CA GLY A 278 -13.16 -6.16 9.58
C GLY A 278 -14.38 -6.81 8.90
N LEU A 279 -14.24 -7.23 7.64
CA LEU A 279 -15.30 -7.93 6.91
C LEU A 279 -15.62 -9.29 7.55
N ARG A 280 -14.61 -10.06 7.99
CA ARG A 280 -14.82 -11.33 8.73
C ARG A 280 -15.59 -11.11 10.02
N THR A 281 -15.24 -10.06 10.76
CA THR A 281 -15.94 -9.72 11.99
C THR A 281 -17.41 -9.35 11.72
N ALA A 282 -17.68 -8.60 10.65
CA ALA A 282 -19.04 -8.26 10.25
C ALA A 282 -19.87 -9.49 9.84
N VAL A 283 -19.27 -10.42 9.07
CA VAL A 283 -19.92 -11.71 8.71
C VAL A 283 -20.20 -12.54 9.97
N LEU A 284 -19.25 -12.61 10.92
CA LEU A 284 -19.45 -13.31 12.18
C LEU A 284 -20.65 -12.75 12.95
N VAL A 285 -20.73 -11.42 13.08
CA VAL A 285 -21.83 -10.74 13.80
C VAL A 285 -23.17 -10.98 13.11
N ASP A 286 -23.23 -10.82 11.78
CA ASP A 286 -24.45 -11.08 11.04
C ASP A 286 -24.96 -12.51 11.21
N ARG A 287 -24.07 -13.50 11.12
CA ARG A 287 -24.42 -14.91 11.33
C ARG A 287 -24.84 -15.24 12.77
N SER A 288 -24.21 -14.61 13.77
CA SER A 288 -24.54 -14.84 15.18
C SER A 288 -25.91 -14.26 15.58
N GLN A 289 -26.32 -13.17 14.93
CA GLN A 289 -27.62 -12.54 15.15
C GLN A 289 -28.77 -13.27 14.44
N ARG A 290 -28.47 -14.18 13.52
CA ARG A 290 -29.44 -14.89 12.66
C ARG A 290 -29.16 -16.39 12.63
N PRO A 291 -29.27 -17.09 13.78
CA PRO A 291 -29.02 -18.53 13.84
C PRO A 291 -30.02 -19.28 12.93
N GLY A 292 -29.50 -20.18 12.11
CA GLY A 292 -30.27 -21.01 11.20
C GLY A 292 -30.61 -20.39 9.83
N ARG A 293 -30.21 -19.14 9.56
CA ARG A 293 -30.32 -18.54 8.22
C ARG A 293 -29.06 -18.85 7.41
N THR A 294 -29.25 -19.55 6.32
CA THR A 294 -28.23 -19.66 5.27
C THR A 294 -28.36 -18.41 4.43
N GLY A 295 -27.35 -17.62 4.18
CA GLY A 295 -27.42 -16.34 3.42
C GLY A 295 -28.00 -16.43 1.99
N LEU A 296 -28.79 -17.44 1.71
CA LEU A 296 -29.59 -17.70 0.50
C LEU A 296 -31.10 -17.54 0.76
N ASP A 297 -31.52 -17.19 2.00
CA ASP A 297 -32.92 -16.95 2.30
C ASP A 297 -33.38 -15.64 1.63
N PRO A 298 -34.34 -15.66 0.70
CA PRO A 298 -34.83 -14.46 0.02
C PRO A 298 -35.50 -13.43 0.96
N THR A 299 -35.76 -13.80 2.23
CA THR A 299 -36.24 -12.87 3.29
C THR A 299 -35.10 -12.23 4.07
N ASP A 300 -33.83 -12.57 3.79
CA ASP A 300 -32.68 -11.92 4.41
C ASP A 300 -32.65 -10.43 4.04
N PRO A 301 -32.40 -9.51 4.98
CA PRO A 301 -32.36 -8.09 4.64
C PRO A 301 -31.34 -7.84 3.54
N GLN A 302 -31.82 -7.50 2.36
CA GLN A 302 -31.00 -7.19 1.17
C GLN A 302 -29.94 -6.13 1.48
N HIS A 303 -30.18 -5.29 2.50
CA HIS A 303 -29.26 -4.27 2.92
C HIS A 303 -27.95 -4.84 3.50
N THR A 304 -28.00 -5.79 4.43
CA THR A 304 -26.78 -6.37 5.03
C THR A 304 -26.00 -7.18 4.01
N ALA A 305 -26.67 -8.02 3.21
CA ALA A 305 -26.02 -8.76 2.13
C ALA A 305 -25.37 -7.82 1.11
N GLY A 306 -26.04 -6.73 0.75
CA GLY A 306 -25.51 -5.68 -0.12
C GLY A 306 -24.30 -4.96 0.49
N THR A 307 -24.31 -4.68 1.80
CA THR A 307 -23.19 -4.04 2.51
C THR A 307 -21.97 -4.97 2.55
N LEU A 308 -22.13 -6.24 2.91
CA LEU A 308 -21.04 -7.22 2.95
C LEU A 308 -20.45 -7.46 1.54
N ALA A 309 -21.30 -7.64 0.53
CA ALA A 309 -20.88 -7.77 -0.86
C ALA A 309 -20.14 -6.50 -1.33
N GLY A 310 -20.67 -5.33 -1.01
CA GLY A 310 -20.07 -4.03 -1.33
C GLY A 310 -18.70 -3.83 -0.69
N ALA A 311 -18.53 -4.23 0.56
CA ALA A 311 -17.25 -4.20 1.27
C ALA A 311 -16.22 -5.12 0.59
N PHE A 312 -16.63 -6.31 0.19
CA PHE A 312 -15.76 -7.23 -0.55
C PHE A 312 -15.38 -6.69 -1.93
N VAL A 313 -16.31 -6.10 -2.67
CA VAL A 313 -16.02 -5.43 -3.95
C VAL A 313 -15.01 -4.28 -3.75
N ASN A 314 -15.13 -3.49 -2.69
CA ASN A 314 -14.15 -2.46 -2.37
C ASN A 314 -12.76 -3.06 -2.10
N LEU A 315 -12.67 -4.18 -1.36
CA LEU A 315 -11.41 -4.89 -1.14
C LEU A 315 -10.81 -5.40 -2.46
N LEU A 316 -11.62 -5.95 -3.36
CA LEU A 316 -11.15 -6.42 -4.67
C LEU A 316 -10.68 -5.27 -5.57
N LEU A 317 -11.45 -4.18 -5.65
CA LEU A 317 -11.05 -2.95 -6.36
C LEU A 317 -9.70 -2.45 -5.83
N TYR A 318 -9.61 -2.36 -4.50
CA TYR A 318 -8.40 -1.99 -3.80
C TYR A 318 -7.24 -2.90 -4.18
N ASP A 319 -7.46 -4.20 -4.13
CA ASP A 319 -6.41 -5.18 -4.35
C ASP A 319 -5.95 -5.26 -5.81
N CYS A 320 -6.84 -4.99 -6.77
CA CYS A 320 -6.44 -4.83 -8.17
C CYS A 320 -5.41 -3.72 -8.33
N MET A 321 -5.63 -2.53 -7.75
CA MET A 321 -4.64 -1.46 -7.80
C MET A 321 -3.36 -1.81 -7.03
N ALA A 322 -3.50 -2.42 -5.85
CA ALA A 322 -2.39 -2.81 -5.00
C ALA A 322 -1.45 -3.80 -5.69
N VAL A 323 -2.01 -4.85 -6.27
CA VAL A 323 -1.26 -5.89 -6.98
C VAL A 323 -0.63 -5.33 -8.25
N VAL A 324 -1.40 -4.60 -9.07
CA VAL A 324 -0.88 -3.99 -10.31
C VAL A 324 0.27 -3.03 -10.01
N ALA A 325 0.13 -2.14 -9.03
CA ALA A 325 1.20 -1.20 -8.67
C ALA A 325 2.43 -1.91 -8.06
N THR A 326 2.21 -2.96 -7.26
CA THR A 326 3.31 -3.76 -6.68
C THR A 326 4.08 -4.51 -7.77
N ARG A 327 3.39 -5.10 -8.72
CA ARG A 327 4.00 -5.80 -9.85
C ARG A 327 4.65 -4.83 -10.83
N ALA A 328 4.14 -3.60 -10.95
CA ALA A 328 4.74 -2.54 -11.76
C ALA A 328 6.13 -2.13 -11.26
N LEU A 329 6.43 -2.26 -9.96
CA LEU A 329 7.78 -2.04 -9.43
C LEU A 329 8.84 -2.93 -10.11
N HIS A 330 8.44 -4.10 -10.60
CA HIS A 330 9.29 -5.05 -11.30
C HIS A 330 9.20 -4.95 -12.83
N LEU A 331 7.95 -4.80 -13.35
CA LEU A 331 7.66 -4.92 -14.78
C LEU A 331 7.68 -3.57 -15.51
N LEU A 332 7.35 -2.49 -14.82
CA LEU A 332 7.22 -1.13 -15.35
C LEU A 332 7.85 -0.10 -14.40
N PRO A 333 9.10 -0.28 -13.93
CA PRO A 333 9.71 0.56 -12.89
C PRO A 333 9.78 2.04 -13.28
N ALA A 334 9.84 2.35 -14.56
CA ALA A 334 9.82 3.73 -15.06
C ALA A 334 8.43 4.40 -15.00
N GLU A 335 7.37 3.64 -14.74
CA GLU A 335 5.98 4.15 -14.68
C GLU A 335 5.44 4.23 -13.24
N THR A 336 6.17 3.73 -12.24
CA THR A 336 5.67 3.54 -10.88
C THR A 336 5.46 4.84 -10.09
N SER A 337 6.04 5.95 -10.52
CA SER A 337 5.87 7.23 -9.83
C SER A 337 4.39 7.66 -9.73
N ILE A 338 3.59 7.43 -10.79
CA ILE A 338 2.16 7.72 -10.79
C ILE A 338 1.35 6.60 -10.12
N TYR A 339 1.69 5.32 -10.34
CA TYR A 339 0.93 4.20 -9.77
C TYR A 339 1.02 4.18 -8.25
N SER A 340 2.21 4.37 -7.69
CA SER A 340 2.41 4.43 -6.25
C SER A 340 1.68 5.61 -5.60
N ALA A 341 1.69 6.77 -6.26
CA ALA A 341 0.96 7.95 -5.81
C ALA A 341 -0.56 7.74 -5.89
N ALA A 342 -1.06 7.12 -6.97
CA ALA A 342 -2.47 6.81 -7.15
C ALA A 342 -2.99 5.81 -6.10
N VAL A 343 -2.24 4.74 -5.83
CA VAL A 343 -2.52 3.78 -4.77
C VAL A 343 -2.65 4.50 -3.42
N LYS A 344 -1.64 5.29 -3.05
CA LYS A 344 -1.63 6.02 -1.78
C LYS A 344 -2.71 7.10 -1.68
N LEU A 345 -3.18 7.64 -2.80
CA LEU A 345 -4.23 8.65 -2.84
C LEU A 345 -5.62 8.04 -2.64
N LEU A 346 -5.96 6.99 -3.39
CA LEU A 346 -7.31 6.41 -3.41
C LEU A 346 -7.54 5.40 -2.29
N LEU A 347 -6.58 4.52 -2.06
CA LEU A 347 -6.81 3.33 -1.26
C LEU A 347 -7.16 3.63 0.21
N PRO A 348 -6.55 4.61 0.90
CA PRO A 348 -6.94 4.95 2.27
C PRO A 348 -8.39 5.41 2.40
N GLN A 349 -8.92 6.12 1.39
CA GLN A 349 -10.32 6.57 1.36
C GLN A 349 -11.26 5.38 1.23
N VAL A 350 -11.00 4.48 0.27
CA VAL A 350 -11.82 3.27 0.06
C VAL A 350 -11.83 2.38 1.31
N LEU A 351 -10.66 2.22 1.98
CA LEU A 351 -10.59 1.41 3.20
C LEU A 351 -11.37 2.03 4.35
N SER A 352 -11.27 3.34 4.55
CA SER A 352 -11.99 4.04 5.62
C SER A 352 -13.50 3.98 5.41
N ASP A 353 -13.96 4.24 4.17
CA ASP A 353 -15.37 4.11 3.81
C ASP A 353 -15.87 2.67 4.05
N THR A 354 -15.07 1.67 3.67
CA THR A 354 -15.42 0.26 3.85
C THR A 354 -15.54 -0.10 5.33
N MET A 355 -14.62 0.34 6.18
CA MET A 355 -14.72 0.12 7.63
C MET A 355 -15.94 0.80 8.24
N TYR A 356 -16.29 1.99 7.73
CA TYR A 356 -17.52 2.69 8.16
C TYR A 356 -18.78 1.92 7.75
N ASP A 357 -18.87 1.46 6.51
CA ASP A 357 -19.98 0.63 6.03
C ASP A 357 -20.13 -0.65 6.88
N LEU A 358 -19.01 -1.34 7.14
CA LEU A 358 -19.02 -2.53 8.00
C LEU A 358 -19.43 -2.25 9.44
N ALA A 359 -19.11 -1.06 9.98
CA ALA A 359 -19.53 -0.65 11.31
C ALA A 359 -21.07 -0.59 11.43
N THR A 360 -21.78 -0.28 10.34
CA THR A 360 -23.25 -0.30 10.34
C THR A 360 -23.82 -1.70 10.53
N VAL A 361 -23.15 -2.73 10.03
CA VAL A 361 -23.53 -4.15 10.24
C VAL A 361 -23.30 -4.58 11.69
N LEU A 362 -22.23 -4.10 12.32
CA LEU A 362 -21.94 -4.41 13.73
C LEU A 362 -22.90 -3.68 14.68
N GLY A 363 -23.46 -2.54 14.27
CA GLY A 363 -24.33 -1.72 15.12
C GLY A 363 -23.65 -1.33 16.44
N SER A 364 -24.33 -1.47 17.58
CA SER A 364 -23.78 -1.12 18.89
C SER A 364 -22.58 -1.97 19.33
N GLN A 365 -22.35 -3.12 18.72
CA GLN A 365 -21.18 -3.98 19.03
C GLN A 365 -19.84 -3.31 18.68
N ILE A 366 -19.84 -2.30 17.81
CA ILE A 366 -18.60 -1.54 17.48
C ILE A 366 -17.95 -0.90 18.73
N TYR A 367 -18.69 -0.67 19.81
CA TYR A 367 -18.16 -0.14 21.06
C TYR A 367 -17.49 -1.21 21.94
N THR A 368 -17.63 -2.49 21.59
CA THR A 368 -17.00 -3.61 22.33
C THR A 368 -15.48 -3.56 22.16
N ARG A 369 -14.77 -3.62 23.29
CA ARG A 369 -13.30 -3.59 23.33
C ARG A 369 -12.68 -4.94 23.67
N GLU A 370 -13.46 -6.01 23.63
CA GLU A 370 -13.09 -7.36 24.02
C GLU A 370 -13.59 -8.39 23.01
N GLY A 371 -13.03 -9.60 23.10
CA GLY A 371 -13.37 -10.70 22.21
C GLY A 371 -13.04 -10.45 20.74
N THR A 372 -13.59 -11.29 19.87
CA THR A 372 -13.35 -11.23 18.43
C THR A 372 -13.88 -9.92 17.81
N VAL A 373 -14.99 -9.37 18.34
CA VAL A 373 -15.53 -8.10 17.85
C VAL A 373 -14.65 -6.91 18.24
N GLY A 374 -13.96 -7.00 19.38
CA GLY A 374 -13.08 -5.92 19.86
C GLY A 374 -11.93 -5.58 18.89
N ILE A 375 -11.49 -6.54 18.06
CA ILE A 375 -10.45 -6.29 17.06
C ILE A 375 -10.91 -5.31 15.96
N PHE A 376 -12.20 -5.32 15.61
CA PHE A 376 -12.78 -4.36 14.67
C PHE A 376 -12.59 -2.93 15.17
N GLN A 377 -12.89 -2.68 16.46
CA GLN A 377 -12.73 -1.38 17.06
C GLN A 377 -11.26 -0.93 17.08
N LYS A 378 -10.32 -1.85 17.22
CA LYS A 378 -8.89 -1.54 17.10
C LYS A 378 -8.53 -1.18 15.66
N HIS A 379 -8.92 -1.98 14.68
CA HIS A 379 -8.59 -1.74 13.28
C HIS A 379 -9.18 -0.43 12.74
N ILE A 380 -10.42 -0.06 13.09
CA ILE A 380 -11.02 1.20 12.63
C ILE A 380 -10.26 2.44 13.14
N ARG A 381 -9.56 2.34 14.27
CA ARG A 381 -8.66 3.40 14.78
C ARG A 381 -7.28 3.39 14.11
N ASP A 382 -6.80 2.23 13.68
CA ASP A 382 -5.44 2.06 13.19
C ASP A 382 -5.32 2.22 11.67
N VAL A 383 -6.33 1.79 10.90
CA VAL A 383 -6.36 1.88 9.43
C VAL A 383 -6.11 3.31 8.90
N PRO A 384 -6.65 4.39 9.49
CA PRO A 384 -6.44 5.75 8.99
C PRO A 384 -4.97 6.22 8.94
N VAL A 385 -4.05 5.55 9.65
CA VAL A 385 -2.61 5.89 9.58
C VAL A 385 -2.07 5.85 8.15
N VAL A 386 -2.65 5.01 7.31
CA VAL A 386 -2.24 4.87 5.90
C VAL A 386 -2.42 6.16 5.11
N SER A 387 -3.40 7.00 5.44
CA SER A 387 -3.59 8.30 4.79
C SER A 387 -2.60 9.36 5.28
N LEU A 388 -2.06 9.20 6.50
CA LEU A 388 -1.29 10.24 7.18
C LEU A 388 0.23 10.04 7.07
N GLY A 389 0.72 8.79 7.14
CA GLY A 389 2.15 8.48 7.07
C GLY A 389 2.73 8.63 5.67
N HIS A 390 4.04 8.88 5.55
CA HIS A 390 4.82 8.92 4.31
C HIS A 390 4.26 9.83 3.20
N ALA A 391 4.20 11.14 3.45
CA ALA A 391 3.67 12.12 2.53
C ALA A 391 2.26 11.75 2.03
N GLY A 392 1.25 12.22 2.74
CA GLY A 392 -0.15 11.87 2.51
C GLY A 392 -0.74 12.37 1.20
N THR A 393 -2.05 12.44 1.15
CA THR A 393 -2.88 12.67 -0.05
C THR A 393 -2.41 13.83 -0.92
N ALA A 394 -2.15 15.00 -0.34
CA ALA A 394 -1.72 16.19 -1.09
C ALA A 394 -0.35 16.01 -1.78
N ALA A 395 0.59 15.31 -1.14
CA ALA A 395 1.88 15.02 -1.74
C ALA A 395 1.77 14.01 -2.89
N CYS A 396 0.80 13.10 -2.84
CA CYS A 396 0.50 12.20 -3.96
C CYS A 396 -0.09 12.95 -5.14
N GLN A 397 -1.01 13.87 -4.91
CA GLN A 397 -1.54 14.75 -5.96
C GLN A 397 -0.43 15.61 -6.56
N ALA A 398 0.44 16.20 -5.73
CA ALA A 398 1.62 16.95 -6.18
C ALA A 398 2.61 16.11 -7.01
N THR A 399 2.64 14.79 -6.81
CA THR A 399 3.42 13.87 -7.64
C THR A 399 2.76 13.62 -9.01
N ILE A 400 1.44 13.50 -9.07
CA ILE A 400 0.70 13.15 -10.28
C ILE A 400 0.48 14.37 -11.18
N ILE A 401 0.06 15.52 -10.63
CA ILE A 401 -0.35 16.72 -11.38
C ILE A 401 0.66 17.14 -12.47
N PRO A 402 1.97 17.26 -12.20
CA PRO A 402 2.94 17.68 -13.21
C PRO A 402 3.06 16.74 -14.41
N GLN A 403 2.63 15.47 -14.24
CA GLN A 403 2.77 14.41 -15.23
C GLN A 403 1.50 14.27 -16.11
N LEU A 404 0.32 14.68 -15.61
CA LEU A 404 -0.97 14.43 -16.28
C LEU A 404 -1.02 14.94 -17.72
N ARG A 405 -0.49 16.15 -17.98
CA ARG A 405 -0.54 16.74 -19.31
C ARG A 405 0.28 15.92 -20.31
N SER A 406 1.49 15.54 -19.95
CA SER A 406 2.34 14.69 -20.80
C SER A 406 1.73 13.33 -21.08
N LEU A 407 1.08 12.72 -20.08
CA LEU A 407 0.38 11.44 -20.22
C LEU A 407 -0.84 11.56 -21.15
N ALA A 408 -1.62 12.63 -21.00
CA ALA A 408 -2.77 12.92 -21.87
C ALA A 408 -2.35 13.17 -23.34
N GLU A 409 -1.22 13.83 -23.57
CA GLU A 409 -0.69 14.10 -24.90
C GLU A 409 -0.08 12.87 -25.58
N LYS A 410 0.68 12.04 -24.82
CA LYS A 410 1.65 11.10 -25.41
C LYS A 410 1.43 9.64 -25.03
N SER A 411 0.54 9.33 -24.05
CA SER A 411 0.48 7.97 -23.51
C SER A 411 -0.89 7.31 -23.61
N TRP A 412 -1.96 7.89 -23.09
CA TRP A 412 -3.24 7.20 -22.88
C TRP A 412 -3.88 6.61 -24.13
N PHE A 413 -3.60 7.16 -25.31
CA PHE A 413 -4.21 6.75 -26.58
C PHE A 413 -3.18 6.15 -27.56
N THR A 414 -2.15 5.54 -27.00
CA THR A 414 -1.16 4.77 -27.79
C THR A 414 -1.57 3.31 -27.86
N SER A 415 -1.00 2.58 -28.81
CA SER A 415 -1.20 1.13 -28.93
C SER A 415 -0.31 0.30 -28.01
N VAL A 416 0.41 0.93 -27.08
CA VAL A 416 1.29 0.23 -26.15
C VAL A 416 0.50 -0.16 -24.91
N GLU A 417 0.22 -1.44 -24.78
CA GLU A 417 -0.48 -2.03 -23.65
C GLU A 417 0.50 -2.49 -22.57
N ALA A 418 -0.02 -2.57 -21.34
CA ALA A 418 0.72 -3.14 -20.23
C ALA A 418 0.90 -4.66 -20.41
N PRO A 419 2.03 -5.26 -19.98
CA PRO A 419 2.23 -6.70 -20.08
C PRO A 419 1.19 -7.48 -19.27
N ALA A 420 0.68 -8.58 -19.82
CA ALA A 420 -0.34 -9.43 -19.17
C ALA A 420 0.06 -9.87 -17.76
N ALA A 421 1.35 -10.15 -17.55
CA ALA A 421 1.91 -10.52 -16.25
C ALA A 421 1.61 -9.49 -15.16
N LEU A 422 1.40 -8.22 -15.50
CA LEU A 422 1.07 -7.16 -14.54
C LEU A 422 -0.26 -7.44 -13.83
N PHE A 423 -1.21 -8.08 -14.52
CA PHE A 423 -2.58 -8.34 -14.08
C PHE A 423 -2.81 -9.76 -13.55
N LEU A 424 -1.76 -10.57 -13.47
CA LEU A 424 -1.81 -11.97 -13.02
C LEU A 424 -1.21 -12.10 -11.61
N PRO A 425 -2.02 -12.08 -10.53
CA PRO A 425 -1.53 -12.21 -9.17
C PRO A 425 -0.72 -13.50 -8.97
N GLY A 426 0.47 -13.39 -8.40
CA GLY A 426 1.34 -14.54 -8.12
C GLY A 426 2.10 -15.11 -9.32
N ALA A 427 1.91 -14.60 -10.55
CA ALA A 427 2.76 -14.97 -11.68
C ALA A 427 4.23 -14.55 -11.41
N PRO A 428 5.23 -15.29 -11.90
CA PRO A 428 6.63 -14.97 -11.70
C PRO A 428 6.98 -13.51 -12.07
N LEU A 429 7.93 -12.93 -11.34
CA LEU A 429 8.41 -11.57 -11.54
C LEU A 429 9.93 -11.58 -11.71
N PRO A 430 10.51 -10.69 -12.53
CA PRO A 430 11.94 -10.44 -12.52
C PRO A 430 12.37 -9.89 -11.15
N PRO A 431 13.65 -10.00 -10.78
CA PRO A 431 14.17 -9.40 -9.54
C PRO A 431 13.84 -7.92 -9.45
N PHE A 432 13.63 -7.42 -8.23
CA PHE A 432 13.38 -6.02 -7.98
C PHE A 432 14.68 -5.21 -8.04
N ASP A 433 14.67 -4.08 -8.78
CA ASP A 433 15.82 -3.20 -8.92
C ASP A 433 15.45 -1.74 -8.62
N TYR A 434 15.91 -1.23 -7.48
CA TYR A 434 15.73 0.16 -7.08
C TYR A 434 16.29 1.17 -8.08
N GLY A 435 17.34 0.82 -8.81
CA GLY A 435 18.02 1.69 -9.77
C GLY A 435 17.17 2.08 -10.97
N GLN A 436 16.16 1.27 -11.31
CA GLN A 436 15.27 1.50 -12.45
C GLN A 436 14.08 2.43 -12.15
N LEU A 437 13.86 2.80 -10.88
CA LEU A 437 12.76 3.67 -10.50
C LEU A 437 12.97 5.11 -11.01
N SER A 438 12.03 5.61 -11.81
CA SER A 438 12.06 6.98 -12.36
C SER A 438 11.22 7.95 -11.50
N LEU A 439 11.67 9.22 -11.40
CA LEU A 439 10.92 10.25 -10.68
C LEU A 439 9.70 10.73 -11.47
N ALA A 440 9.78 10.71 -12.78
CA ALA A 440 8.70 11.08 -13.67
C ALA A 440 8.39 9.93 -14.62
N CYS A 441 7.10 9.71 -14.81
CA CYS A 441 6.57 8.69 -15.71
C CYS A 441 6.42 9.29 -17.11
N GLY A 442 7.10 8.72 -18.08
CA GLY A 442 6.94 9.11 -19.49
C GLY A 442 5.77 8.41 -20.17
N ARG A 443 5.17 7.41 -19.51
CA ARG A 443 4.15 6.51 -20.06
C ARG A 443 3.22 6.01 -18.96
N ASP A 444 1.99 5.66 -19.32
CA ASP A 444 0.97 5.04 -18.46
C ASP A 444 0.32 3.90 -19.26
N SER A 445 1.00 2.77 -19.27
CA SER A 445 0.59 1.58 -20.03
C SER A 445 -0.69 0.96 -19.46
N VAL A 446 -0.95 1.11 -18.17
CA VAL A 446 -2.18 0.58 -17.52
C VAL A 446 -3.41 1.31 -18.03
N SER A 447 -3.42 2.66 -18.02
CA SER A 447 -4.55 3.42 -18.58
C SER A 447 -4.68 3.25 -20.08
N ALA A 448 -3.60 3.10 -20.83
CA ALA A 448 -3.63 2.82 -22.26
C ALA A 448 -4.31 1.47 -22.56
N SER A 449 -4.09 0.45 -21.73
CA SER A 449 -4.72 -0.88 -21.87
C SER A 449 -6.24 -0.85 -21.69
N LEU A 450 -6.79 0.16 -20.99
CA LEU A 450 -8.23 0.28 -20.72
C LEU A 450 -9.07 0.22 -22.01
N LEU A 451 -8.65 0.89 -23.07
CA LEU A 451 -9.43 1.03 -24.31
C LEU A 451 -9.59 -0.32 -25.02
N ALA A 452 -8.48 -1.04 -25.19
CA ALA A 452 -8.47 -2.34 -25.86
C ALA A 452 -9.25 -3.39 -25.05
N ILE A 453 -9.05 -3.42 -23.72
CA ILE A 453 -9.76 -4.36 -22.83
C ILE A 453 -11.26 -4.05 -22.83
N ALA A 454 -11.66 -2.78 -22.71
CA ALA A 454 -13.06 -2.38 -22.72
C ALA A 454 -13.78 -2.80 -24.02
N ALA A 455 -13.12 -2.65 -25.18
CA ALA A 455 -13.65 -3.06 -26.47
C ALA A 455 -13.80 -4.59 -26.58
N SER A 456 -13.01 -5.37 -25.85
CA SER A 456 -13.01 -6.85 -25.88
C SER A 456 -14.04 -7.49 -24.93
N VAL A 457 -14.73 -6.72 -24.08
CA VAL A 457 -15.69 -7.24 -23.10
C VAL A 457 -16.86 -7.93 -23.83
N PRO A 458 -17.15 -9.22 -23.56
CA PRO A 458 -18.27 -9.91 -24.18
C PRO A 458 -19.64 -9.35 -23.72
N GLY A 459 -20.73 -9.69 -24.39
CA GLY A 459 -22.05 -9.17 -24.08
C GLY A 459 -23.14 -10.21 -24.21
N SER A 460 -22.82 -11.47 -24.02
CA SER A 460 -23.77 -12.60 -24.18
C SER A 460 -24.77 -12.62 -23.02
N THR A 461 -24.34 -12.43 -21.81
CA THR A 461 -25.18 -12.42 -20.60
C THR A 461 -25.57 -11.00 -20.17
N ALA A 462 -26.55 -10.87 -19.27
CA ALA A 462 -26.95 -9.57 -18.70
C ALA A 462 -25.76 -8.93 -17.92
N VAL A 463 -25.02 -9.72 -17.15
CA VAL A 463 -23.85 -9.26 -16.40
C VAL A 463 -22.75 -8.77 -17.34
N GLU A 464 -22.46 -9.50 -18.41
CA GLU A 464 -21.45 -9.07 -19.40
C GLU A 464 -21.88 -7.79 -20.14
N ARG A 465 -23.15 -7.64 -20.47
CA ARG A 465 -23.66 -6.39 -21.08
C ARG A 465 -23.49 -5.21 -20.12
N THR A 466 -23.77 -5.42 -18.83
CA THR A 466 -23.54 -4.40 -17.80
C THR A 466 -22.05 -4.05 -17.67
N LEU A 467 -21.17 -5.06 -17.61
CA LEU A 467 -19.73 -4.85 -17.56
C LEU A 467 -19.23 -4.09 -18.80
N ARG A 468 -19.67 -4.48 -20.01
CA ARG A 468 -19.33 -3.79 -21.26
C ARG A 468 -19.77 -2.33 -21.25
N HIS A 469 -20.99 -2.06 -20.78
CA HIS A 469 -21.51 -0.69 -20.68
C HIS A 469 -20.65 0.16 -19.73
N LEU A 470 -20.37 -0.35 -18.52
CA LEU A 470 -19.54 0.34 -17.54
C LEU A 470 -18.08 0.54 -18.03
N ALA A 471 -17.52 -0.46 -18.70
CA ALA A 471 -16.19 -0.34 -19.31
C ALA A 471 -16.15 0.74 -20.40
N GLY A 472 -17.21 0.84 -21.20
CA GLY A 472 -17.39 1.91 -22.19
C GLY A 472 -17.49 3.29 -21.53
N GLN A 473 -18.16 3.41 -20.38
CA GLN A 473 -18.20 4.65 -19.60
C GLN A 473 -16.81 5.05 -19.08
N MET A 474 -15.99 4.09 -18.63
CA MET A 474 -14.61 4.38 -18.20
C MET A 474 -13.72 4.83 -19.35
N SER A 475 -13.90 4.24 -20.54
CA SER A 475 -13.20 4.69 -21.75
C SER A 475 -13.62 6.11 -22.14
N ALA A 476 -14.92 6.43 -22.10
CA ALA A 476 -15.42 7.78 -22.36
C ALA A 476 -14.88 8.80 -21.34
N GLU A 477 -14.79 8.40 -20.07
CA GLU A 477 -14.20 9.24 -19.02
C GLU A 477 -12.72 9.54 -19.27
N LEU A 478 -11.94 8.56 -19.76
CA LEU A 478 -10.54 8.79 -20.13
C LEU A 478 -10.42 9.80 -21.29
N HIS A 479 -11.32 9.76 -22.27
CA HIS A 479 -11.38 10.76 -23.35
C HIS A 479 -11.72 12.15 -22.83
N GLU A 480 -12.71 12.26 -21.96
CA GLU A 480 -13.11 13.53 -21.34
C GLU A 480 -11.99 14.08 -20.46
N LEU A 481 -11.34 13.24 -19.67
CA LEU A 481 -10.20 13.60 -18.83
C LEU A 481 -9.07 14.18 -19.69
N ARG A 482 -8.73 13.54 -20.81
CA ARG A 482 -7.74 14.07 -21.77
C ARG A 482 -8.12 15.47 -22.23
N SER A 483 -9.34 15.65 -22.68
CA SER A 483 -9.83 16.92 -23.19
C SER A 483 -9.72 18.04 -22.15
N ARG A 484 -10.11 17.74 -20.90
CA ARG A 484 -10.05 18.69 -19.78
C ARG A 484 -8.60 19.01 -19.37
N VAL A 485 -7.72 18.01 -19.28
CA VAL A 485 -6.31 18.22 -18.94
C VAL A 485 -5.63 19.11 -19.98
N LEU A 486 -5.90 18.89 -21.27
CA LEU A 486 -5.30 19.68 -22.35
C LEU A 486 -5.86 21.11 -22.43
N ALA A 487 -7.09 21.34 -21.98
CA ALA A 487 -7.71 22.66 -21.93
C ALA A 487 -7.17 23.56 -20.80
N LEU A 488 -6.62 22.99 -19.73
CA LEU A 488 -6.02 23.77 -18.65
C LEU A 488 -4.64 24.28 -19.03
N PRO A 489 -4.26 25.51 -18.62
CA PRO A 489 -2.88 25.96 -18.75
C PRO A 489 -1.96 25.05 -17.92
N PRO A 490 -0.73 24.74 -18.39
CA PRO A 490 0.21 23.98 -17.61
C PRO A 490 0.55 24.71 -16.30
N PRO A 491 0.71 24.00 -15.17
CA PRO A 491 1.12 24.62 -13.92
C PRO A 491 2.53 25.20 -14.05
N ASP A 492 2.68 26.50 -13.80
CA ASP A 492 3.95 27.21 -13.76
C ASP A 492 3.91 28.34 -12.72
N ALA A 493 4.93 29.20 -12.71
CA ALA A 493 4.99 30.34 -11.77
C ALA A 493 3.86 31.38 -12.00
N ALA A 494 3.37 31.50 -13.24
CA ALA A 494 2.26 32.43 -13.59
C ALA A 494 0.89 31.76 -13.36
N HIS A 495 0.81 30.44 -13.47
CA HIS A 495 -0.41 29.64 -13.30
C HIS A 495 -0.19 28.57 -12.22
N PRO A 496 -0.32 28.92 -10.94
CA PRO A 496 -0.16 27.96 -9.85
C PRO A 496 -1.22 26.87 -9.92
N VAL A 497 -0.92 25.71 -9.32
CA VAL A 497 -1.83 24.57 -9.27
C VAL A 497 -3.14 24.98 -8.59
N GLY A 498 -4.21 25.07 -9.39
CA GLY A 498 -5.56 25.41 -8.91
C GLY A 498 -6.42 24.18 -8.61
N PRO A 499 -7.63 24.37 -8.01
CA PRO A 499 -8.54 23.27 -7.63
C PRO A 499 -8.90 22.32 -8.78
N ALA A 500 -8.93 22.81 -10.02
CA ALA A 500 -9.24 22.00 -11.20
C ALA A 500 -8.22 20.87 -11.41
N TRP A 501 -6.92 21.11 -11.17
CA TRP A 501 -5.88 20.09 -11.28
C TRP A 501 -6.05 18.97 -10.24
N PHE A 502 -6.41 19.32 -9.01
CA PHE A 502 -6.70 18.35 -7.96
C PHE A 502 -7.91 17.47 -8.33
N ALA A 503 -9.00 18.10 -8.79
CA ALA A 503 -10.21 17.38 -9.22
C ALA A 503 -9.94 16.42 -10.41
N LEU A 504 -9.12 16.86 -11.39
CA LEU A 504 -8.73 15.99 -12.52
C LEU A 504 -7.83 14.84 -12.07
N THR A 505 -6.96 15.07 -11.08
CA THR A 505 -6.13 14.03 -10.50
C THR A 505 -6.98 12.96 -9.81
N ASP A 506 -7.98 13.36 -9.02
CA ASP A 506 -8.89 12.42 -8.35
C ASP A 506 -9.69 11.60 -9.38
N ARG A 507 -10.15 12.21 -10.48
CA ARG A 507 -10.81 11.50 -11.59
C ARG A 507 -9.86 10.53 -12.29
N TYR A 508 -8.62 10.97 -12.58
CA TYR A 508 -7.60 10.11 -13.19
C TYR A 508 -7.35 8.84 -12.37
N VAL A 509 -7.20 8.98 -11.06
CA VAL A 509 -6.93 7.84 -10.18
C VAL A 509 -8.09 6.84 -10.17
N LEU A 510 -9.33 7.29 -10.30
CA LEU A 510 -10.51 6.42 -10.45
C LEU A 510 -10.53 5.70 -11.80
N VAL A 511 -10.14 6.35 -12.89
CA VAL A 511 -10.00 5.73 -14.21
C VAL A 511 -8.88 4.69 -14.21
N LEU A 512 -7.73 5.01 -13.59
CA LEU A 512 -6.64 4.05 -13.40
C LEU A 512 -7.08 2.82 -12.59
N ALA A 513 -7.89 3.03 -11.54
CA ALA A 513 -8.48 1.93 -10.77
C ALA A 513 -9.38 1.03 -11.65
N ALA A 514 -10.18 1.64 -12.53
CA ALA A 514 -11.01 0.89 -13.48
C ALA A 514 -10.16 0.08 -14.46
N ALA A 515 -9.05 0.65 -14.96
CA ALA A 515 -8.10 -0.06 -15.80
C ALA A 515 -7.47 -1.27 -15.09
N CYS A 516 -7.09 -1.12 -13.81
CA CYS A 516 -6.59 -2.22 -12.99
C CYS A 516 -7.64 -3.33 -12.80
N VAL A 517 -8.89 -2.98 -12.48
CA VAL A 517 -9.99 -3.95 -12.31
C VAL A 517 -10.24 -4.71 -13.60
N LEU A 518 -10.38 -4.01 -14.73
CA LEU A 518 -10.60 -4.63 -16.02
C LEU A 518 -9.43 -5.48 -16.47
N GLY A 519 -8.19 -5.02 -16.24
CA GLY A 519 -6.98 -5.77 -16.55
C GLY A 519 -6.92 -7.09 -15.78
N VAL A 520 -7.12 -7.05 -14.46
CA VAL A 520 -7.14 -8.26 -13.63
C VAL A 520 -8.26 -9.20 -14.07
N TRP A 521 -9.49 -8.73 -14.25
CA TRP A 521 -10.59 -9.57 -14.72
C TRP A 521 -10.27 -10.18 -16.09
N HIS A 522 -9.84 -9.37 -17.06
CA HIS A 522 -9.60 -9.79 -18.44
C HIS A 522 -8.57 -10.92 -18.54
N HIS A 523 -7.44 -10.77 -17.84
CA HIS A 523 -6.35 -11.74 -17.92
C HIS A 523 -6.58 -12.99 -17.05
N ASN A 524 -7.55 -12.97 -16.13
CA ASN A 524 -7.91 -14.13 -15.32
C ASN A 524 -9.16 -14.90 -15.83
N ARG A 525 -9.79 -14.51 -16.97
CA ARG A 525 -11.00 -15.18 -17.52
C ARG A 525 -10.80 -16.67 -17.81
N GLY A 526 -9.60 -17.07 -18.18
CA GLY A 526 -9.23 -18.48 -18.43
C GLY A 526 -8.43 -19.11 -17.31
N GLY A 527 -8.30 -18.42 -16.19
CA GLY A 527 -7.51 -18.87 -15.03
C GLY A 527 -8.23 -19.93 -14.18
N PRO A 528 -7.52 -20.50 -13.20
CA PRO A 528 -8.03 -21.58 -12.35
C PRO A 528 -9.04 -21.09 -11.29
N ASP A 529 -9.12 -19.81 -10.98
CA ASP A 529 -10.07 -19.26 -10.03
C ASP A 529 -11.37 -18.85 -10.72
N PRO A 530 -12.47 -19.61 -10.54
CA PRO A 530 -13.73 -19.36 -11.22
C PRO A 530 -14.38 -18.03 -10.78
N PHE A 531 -14.08 -17.55 -9.58
CA PHE A 531 -14.58 -16.27 -9.10
C PHE A 531 -13.88 -15.10 -9.83
N LEU A 532 -12.56 -15.16 -10.00
CA LEU A 532 -11.84 -14.11 -10.74
C LEU A 532 -12.24 -14.06 -12.22
N ALA A 533 -12.64 -15.21 -12.78
CA ALA A 533 -13.17 -15.28 -14.15
C ALA A 533 -14.61 -14.72 -14.30
N ASP A 534 -15.39 -14.65 -13.20
CA ASP A 534 -16.80 -14.18 -13.24
C ASP A 534 -16.84 -12.66 -13.47
N PRO A 535 -17.59 -12.16 -14.48
CA PRO A 535 -17.72 -10.72 -14.74
C PRO A 535 -18.49 -9.96 -13.65
N ALA A 536 -19.19 -10.63 -12.74
CA ALA A 536 -20.08 -10.02 -11.76
C ALA A 536 -19.34 -9.09 -10.77
N TRP A 537 -18.18 -9.53 -10.25
CA TRP A 537 -17.40 -8.70 -9.33
C TRP A 537 -16.78 -7.49 -10.04
N ALA A 538 -16.30 -7.66 -11.27
CA ALA A 538 -15.73 -6.57 -12.06
C ALA A 538 -16.80 -5.53 -12.42
N ALA A 539 -18.01 -5.97 -12.81
CA ALA A 539 -19.14 -5.07 -13.03
C ALA A 539 -19.51 -4.30 -11.76
N ALA A 540 -19.55 -4.97 -10.60
CA ALA A 540 -19.81 -4.33 -9.32
C ALA A 540 -18.72 -3.31 -8.94
N ALA A 541 -17.44 -3.62 -9.20
CA ALA A 541 -16.33 -2.71 -8.96
C ALA A 541 -16.40 -1.46 -9.85
N LEU A 542 -16.61 -1.62 -11.16
CA LEU A 542 -16.77 -0.50 -12.09
C LEU A 542 -18.00 0.35 -11.77
N HIS A 543 -19.11 -0.25 -11.35
CA HIS A 543 -20.28 0.49 -10.91
C HIS A 543 -19.98 1.40 -9.71
N ARG A 544 -19.20 0.93 -8.73
CA ARG A 544 -18.76 1.74 -7.59
C ARG A 544 -17.83 2.88 -8.02
N ILE A 545 -16.95 2.63 -8.99
CA ILE A 545 -16.09 3.67 -9.59
C ILE A 545 -16.94 4.71 -10.32
N ALA A 546 -17.90 4.31 -11.14
CA ALA A 546 -18.79 5.21 -11.85
C ALA A 546 -19.56 6.14 -10.88
N ARG A 547 -20.07 5.58 -9.78
CA ARG A 547 -20.70 6.39 -8.73
C ARG A 547 -19.77 7.39 -8.08
N ARG A 548 -18.50 7.02 -7.81
CA ARG A 548 -17.48 7.96 -7.27
C ARG A 548 -17.11 9.05 -8.27
N LEU A 549 -17.15 8.74 -9.56
CA LEU A 549 -16.96 9.72 -10.65
C LEU A 549 -18.18 10.63 -10.85
N GLY A 550 -19.33 10.33 -10.23
CA GLY A 550 -20.59 11.02 -10.48
C GLY A 550 -21.19 10.70 -11.86
N ILE A 551 -20.80 9.59 -12.47
CA ILE A 551 -21.34 9.13 -13.76
C ILE A 551 -22.67 8.42 -13.49
N PRO A 552 -23.76 8.78 -14.19
CA PRO A 552 -25.00 8.04 -14.09
C PRO A 552 -24.81 6.57 -14.49
N ALA A 553 -25.13 5.66 -13.60
CA ALA A 553 -25.08 4.23 -13.84
C ALA A 553 -26.43 3.61 -13.47
N ALA A 554 -26.94 2.73 -14.33
CA ALA A 554 -28.11 1.95 -14.01
C ALA A 554 -27.82 0.99 -12.84
N ASP A 555 -28.84 0.58 -12.13
CA ASP A 555 -28.72 -0.40 -11.06
C ASP A 555 -28.06 -1.69 -11.57
N LEU A 556 -27.20 -2.25 -10.74
CA LEU A 556 -26.59 -3.54 -11.04
C LEU A 556 -27.66 -4.64 -11.10
N PRO A 557 -27.53 -5.62 -12.03
CA PRO A 557 -28.31 -6.84 -11.94
C PRO A 557 -28.19 -7.46 -10.54
N ALA A 558 -29.32 -7.84 -9.93
CA ALA A 558 -29.34 -8.42 -8.58
C ALA A 558 -28.42 -9.63 -8.44
N GLU A 559 -28.23 -10.39 -9.53
CA GLU A 559 -27.32 -11.53 -9.58
C GLU A 559 -25.85 -11.13 -9.33
N CYS A 560 -25.40 -9.91 -9.67
CA CYS A 560 -24.04 -9.46 -9.38
C CYS A 560 -23.81 -9.43 -7.86
N THR A 561 -24.69 -8.78 -7.13
CA THR A 561 -24.61 -8.72 -5.65
C THR A 561 -24.73 -10.11 -5.04
N ALA A 562 -25.66 -10.95 -5.55
CA ALA A 562 -25.86 -12.30 -5.03
C ALA A 562 -24.63 -13.21 -5.24
N ARG A 563 -23.96 -13.12 -6.40
CA ARG A 563 -22.73 -13.90 -6.68
C ARG A 563 -21.59 -13.45 -5.79
N VAL A 564 -21.38 -12.15 -5.65
CA VAL A 564 -20.34 -11.59 -4.76
C VAL A 564 -20.61 -11.95 -3.30
N HIS A 565 -21.84 -11.81 -2.82
CA HIS A 565 -22.20 -12.17 -1.44
C HIS A 565 -21.99 -13.68 -1.16
N ARG A 566 -22.33 -14.54 -2.13
CA ARG A 566 -22.06 -15.98 -2.02
C ARG A 566 -20.58 -16.27 -1.85
N GLU A 567 -19.70 -15.58 -2.58
CA GLU A 567 -18.25 -15.72 -2.45
C GLU A 567 -17.74 -15.21 -1.08
N VAL A 568 -18.32 -14.12 -0.56
CA VAL A 568 -18.01 -13.67 0.82
C VAL A 568 -18.27 -14.80 1.82
N LEU A 569 -19.45 -15.44 1.75
CA LEU A 569 -19.82 -16.52 2.66
C LEU A 569 -18.95 -17.78 2.46
N ALA A 570 -18.61 -18.11 1.21
CA ALA A 570 -17.73 -19.23 0.87
C ALA A 570 -16.31 -19.01 1.44
N ARG A 571 -15.70 -17.87 1.16
CA ARG A 571 -14.35 -17.54 1.69
C ARG A 571 -14.32 -17.48 3.21
N TYR A 572 -15.37 -16.95 3.82
CA TYR A 572 -15.50 -16.98 5.28
C TYR A 572 -15.56 -18.41 5.81
N GLY A 573 -16.40 -19.26 5.24
CA GLY A 573 -16.58 -20.66 5.66
C GLY A 573 -15.36 -21.52 5.42
N ASP A 574 -14.69 -21.35 4.29
CA ASP A 574 -13.48 -22.08 3.89
C ASP A 574 -12.20 -21.50 4.51
N ARG A 575 -12.30 -20.44 5.32
CA ARG A 575 -11.16 -19.77 5.95
C ARG A 575 -10.13 -19.30 4.92
N ARG A 576 -10.57 -18.53 3.95
CA ARG A 576 -9.73 -17.93 2.88
C ARG A 576 -9.76 -16.41 2.93
N SER A 577 -8.65 -15.76 2.56
CA SER A 577 -8.55 -14.30 2.56
C SER A 577 -9.50 -13.64 1.56
N PHE A 578 -9.89 -12.39 1.83
CA PHE A 578 -10.71 -11.56 0.93
C PHE A 578 -9.87 -10.72 -0.03
N ASP A 579 -8.69 -11.22 -0.42
CA ASP A 579 -7.82 -10.61 -1.41
C ASP A 579 -7.78 -11.43 -2.72
N LEU A 580 -7.09 -10.93 -3.75
CA LEU A 580 -6.95 -11.61 -5.04
C LEU A 580 -6.17 -12.94 -4.96
N HIS A 581 -5.35 -13.11 -3.94
CA HIS A 581 -4.55 -14.32 -3.75
C HIS A 581 -5.35 -15.47 -3.12
N ASN A 582 -6.51 -15.17 -2.52
CA ASN A 582 -7.41 -16.19 -1.96
C ASN A 582 -6.69 -17.19 -1.04
N THR A 583 -5.84 -16.65 -0.14
CA THR A 583 -4.92 -17.42 0.69
C THR A 583 -5.66 -18.15 1.81
N PRO A 584 -5.38 -19.46 2.07
CA PRO A 584 -5.86 -20.14 3.27
C PRO A 584 -5.33 -19.46 4.54
N ILE A 585 -6.18 -19.29 5.53
CA ILE A 585 -5.85 -18.67 6.81
C ILE A 585 -6.32 -19.56 7.97
N PRO A 586 -5.61 -19.56 9.11
CA PRO A 586 -6.02 -20.34 10.27
C PRO A 586 -7.24 -19.74 10.98
N GLY A 587 -8.00 -20.55 11.67
CA GLY A 587 -9.12 -20.12 12.55
C GLY A 587 -10.46 -20.68 12.24
#